data_e3c191ce0a7af8c13f25a79a87a2522d
#
_entry.id   e3c191ce0a7af8c13f25a79a87a2522d
#
_cell.length_a   1.000
_cell.length_b   1.000
_cell.length_c   1.000
_cell.angle_alpha   90.00
_cell.angle_beta   90.00
_cell.angle_gamma   90.00
#
_symmetry.space_group_name_H-M   'P 1'
#
loop_
_entity.id
_entity.type
_entity.pdbx_description
1 polymer ?
#
loop_
_entity_poly.entity_id
_entity_poly.type
_entity_poly.pdbx_seq_one_letter_code
_entity_poly.pdbx_strand_id
1 'polypeptide(L)'
;MIQEIMRETLENARPAVAQGEVASYIPELKKADKNQLGLSIFTMEGERYSVGDTKVRFSIQSISKVISLAVALELCGFETVFDQVGMEPSGDAFNSLVKLEISDSHPSNPMINSGAIAVSGYIEPKIPFDQMLTFTRRLCMDPGIGLDSRVYESEMSHISRNRAIAYLLENKG
;
A
#
# COMPACT_ATOMS: atom_id res chain seq x y z
N MET A 1 12.71 -2.30 -28.79
CA MET A 1 13.10 -1.01 -28.15
C MET A 1 12.73 -0.97 -26.66
N ILE A 2 11.44 -0.90 -26.24
CA ILE A 2 11.07 -0.75 -24.82
C ILE A 2 11.57 -1.91 -23.95
N GLN A 3 11.41 -3.13 -24.39
CA GLN A 3 11.82 -4.33 -23.66
C GLN A 3 13.34 -4.46 -23.52
N GLU A 4 14.09 -3.91 -24.45
CA GLU A 4 15.55 -3.87 -24.42
C GLU A 4 16.06 -2.84 -23.42
N ILE A 5 15.46 -1.64 -23.42
CA ILE A 5 15.71 -0.62 -22.39
C ILE A 5 15.40 -1.16 -20.99
N MET A 6 14.29 -1.88 -20.84
CA MET A 6 13.93 -2.49 -19.55
C MET A 6 14.95 -3.52 -19.08
N ARG A 7 15.49 -4.36 -19.98
CA ARG A 7 16.56 -5.33 -19.62
C ARG A 7 17.82 -4.60 -19.18
N GLU A 8 18.27 -3.64 -19.96
CA GLU A 8 19.44 -2.83 -19.62
C GLU A 8 19.25 -2.10 -18.28
N THR A 9 18.09 -1.51 -18.05
CA THR A 9 17.75 -0.87 -16.78
C THR A 9 17.81 -1.85 -15.60
N LEU A 10 17.26 -3.04 -15.77
CA LEU A 10 17.24 -4.06 -14.73
C LEU A 10 18.65 -4.57 -14.44
N GLU A 11 19.46 -4.82 -15.45
CA GLU A 11 20.86 -5.24 -15.28
C GLU A 11 21.71 -4.15 -14.59
N ASN A 12 21.52 -2.90 -14.95
CA ASN A 12 22.19 -1.76 -14.32
C ASN A 12 21.75 -1.57 -12.84
N ALA A 13 20.51 -1.91 -12.49
CA ALA A 13 19.99 -1.84 -11.14
C ALA A 13 20.42 -3.04 -10.26
N ARG A 14 20.71 -4.18 -10.84
CA ARG A 14 20.99 -5.43 -10.11
C ARG A 14 22.13 -5.31 -9.07
N PRO A 15 23.27 -4.62 -9.30
CA PRO A 15 24.29 -4.44 -8.28
C PRO A 15 23.79 -3.70 -7.02
N ALA A 16 22.81 -2.82 -7.14
CA ALA A 16 22.24 -2.09 -6.02
C ALA A 16 21.41 -2.99 -5.06
N VAL A 17 20.92 -4.13 -5.54
CA VAL A 17 20.18 -5.11 -4.72
C VAL A 17 21.03 -5.60 -3.54
N ALA A 18 22.34 -5.74 -3.72
CA ALA A 18 23.25 -6.17 -2.66
C ALA A 18 23.31 -5.17 -1.49
N GLN A 19 23.00 -3.89 -1.73
CA GLN A 19 23.02 -2.81 -0.73
C GLN A 19 21.68 -2.68 0.03
N GLY A 20 20.61 -3.32 -0.48
CA GLY A 20 19.29 -3.32 0.14
C GLY A 20 19.12 -4.43 1.18
N GLU A 21 18.11 -4.26 2.02
CA GLU A 21 17.67 -5.27 2.99
C GLU A 21 16.18 -5.56 2.80
N VAL A 22 15.79 -6.80 3.09
CA VAL A 22 14.37 -7.20 3.09
C VAL A 22 13.66 -6.54 4.28
N ALA A 23 12.41 -6.14 4.08
CA ALA A 23 11.58 -5.62 5.16
C ALA A 23 11.51 -6.64 6.33
N SER A 24 11.77 -6.19 7.56
CA SER A 24 11.89 -7.07 8.75
C SER A 24 10.92 -6.72 9.87
N TYR A 25 10.10 -5.67 9.70
CA TYR A 25 9.13 -5.21 10.71
C TYR A 25 7.94 -6.16 10.89
N ILE A 26 7.67 -7.03 9.91
CA ILE A 26 6.77 -8.18 10.00
C ILE A 26 7.62 -9.44 9.74
N PRO A 27 7.66 -10.42 10.67
CA PRO A 27 8.53 -11.59 10.53
C PRO A 27 8.35 -12.37 9.23
N GLU A 28 7.11 -12.47 8.73
CA GLU A 28 6.83 -13.18 7.48
C GLU A 28 7.44 -12.51 6.25
N LEU A 29 7.53 -11.19 6.22
CA LEU A 29 8.18 -10.44 5.13
C LEU A 29 9.68 -10.71 5.05
N LYS A 30 10.33 -10.99 6.19
CA LYS A 30 11.77 -11.29 6.25
C LYS A 30 12.16 -12.54 5.46
N LYS A 31 11.19 -13.40 5.12
CA LYS A 31 11.43 -14.64 4.35
C LYS A 31 11.56 -14.40 2.84
N ALA A 32 11.31 -13.18 2.36
CA ALA A 32 11.45 -12.86 0.95
C ALA A 32 12.92 -13.00 0.48
N ASP A 33 13.11 -13.45 -0.75
CA ASP A 33 14.45 -13.49 -1.35
C ASP A 33 14.87 -12.07 -1.76
N LYS A 34 15.91 -11.55 -1.13
CA LYS A 34 16.43 -10.21 -1.38
C LYS A 34 16.98 -10.00 -2.80
N ASN A 35 17.28 -11.10 -3.53
CA ASN A 35 17.83 -11.01 -4.88
C ASN A 35 16.75 -10.89 -5.96
N GLN A 36 15.48 -11.01 -5.59
CA GLN A 36 14.37 -10.83 -6.53
C GLN A 36 14.32 -9.40 -7.04
N LEU A 37 14.34 -9.26 -8.35
CA LEU A 37 14.24 -7.99 -9.04
C LEU A 37 13.44 -8.16 -10.33
N GLY A 38 12.34 -7.45 -10.45
CA GLY A 38 11.48 -7.47 -11.62
C GLY A 38 11.01 -6.08 -11.99
N LEU A 39 10.82 -5.85 -13.28
CA LEU A 39 10.28 -4.61 -13.83
C LEU A 39 9.15 -4.95 -14.80
N SER A 40 7.99 -4.34 -14.59
CA SER A 40 6.83 -4.47 -15.48
C SER A 40 6.27 -3.10 -15.81
N ILE A 41 5.91 -2.90 -17.07
CA ILE A 41 5.24 -1.68 -17.57
C ILE A 41 3.94 -2.13 -18.23
N PHE A 42 2.87 -1.42 -17.90
CA PHE A 42 1.58 -1.53 -18.57
C PHE A 42 1.27 -0.19 -19.23
N THR A 43 1.04 -0.18 -20.53
CA THR A 43 0.81 1.04 -21.29
C THR A 43 -0.68 1.41 -21.33
N MET A 44 -0.98 2.63 -21.71
CA MET A 44 -2.35 3.10 -21.90
C MET A 44 -3.06 2.38 -23.08
N GLU A 45 -2.28 1.84 -24.01
CA GLU A 45 -2.76 1.03 -25.15
C GLU A 45 -3.07 -0.42 -24.76
N GLY A 46 -2.81 -0.80 -23.49
CA GLY A 46 -3.05 -2.13 -22.97
C GLY A 46 -1.92 -3.13 -23.19
N GLU A 47 -0.76 -2.67 -23.66
CA GLU A 47 0.43 -3.53 -23.83
C GLU A 47 1.16 -3.74 -22.49
N ARG A 48 1.64 -4.96 -22.25
CA ARG A 48 2.41 -5.30 -21.06
C ARG A 48 3.79 -5.80 -21.42
N TYR A 49 4.79 -5.15 -20.87
CA TYR A 49 6.19 -5.53 -20.97
C TYR A 49 6.71 -5.95 -19.60
N SER A 50 7.49 -7.03 -19.52
CA SER A 50 7.97 -7.56 -18.25
C SER A 50 9.36 -8.17 -18.43
N VAL A 51 10.26 -7.89 -17.47
CA VAL A 51 11.63 -8.44 -17.41
C VAL A 51 11.98 -8.79 -15.96
N GLY A 52 12.84 -9.80 -15.77
CA GLY A 52 13.23 -10.30 -14.45
C GLY A 52 12.12 -11.10 -13.74
N ASP A 53 12.08 -11.02 -12.42
CA ASP A 53 11.28 -11.89 -11.54
C ASP A 53 9.80 -11.47 -11.41
N THR A 54 9.20 -10.98 -12.48
CA THR A 54 7.84 -10.40 -12.49
C THR A 54 6.71 -11.38 -12.23
N LYS A 55 6.99 -12.70 -12.21
CA LYS A 55 6.01 -13.73 -11.90
C LYS A 55 6.03 -14.18 -10.44
N VAL A 56 7.02 -13.72 -9.68
CA VAL A 56 7.08 -14.01 -8.25
C VAL A 56 6.01 -13.21 -7.52
N ARG A 57 5.18 -13.91 -6.76
CA ARG A 57 4.12 -13.25 -5.95
C ARG A 57 4.74 -12.58 -4.74
N PHE A 58 4.21 -11.41 -4.40
CA PHE A 58 4.62 -10.64 -3.23
C PHE A 58 3.39 -10.00 -2.56
N SER A 59 3.53 -9.64 -1.28
CA SER A 59 2.50 -8.88 -0.58
C SER A 59 2.56 -7.42 -1.00
N ILE A 60 1.43 -6.86 -1.44
CA ILE A 60 1.35 -5.47 -1.93
C ILE A 60 1.57 -4.43 -0.84
N GLN A 61 1.45 -4.80 0.43
CA GLN A 61 1.66 -3.91 1.58
C GLN A 61 1.01 -2.53 1.37
N SER A 62 1.77 -1.45 1.51
CA SER A 62 1.26 -0.08 1.36
C SER A 62 0.80 0.31 -0.06
N ILE A 63 1.01 -0.50 -1.08
CA ILE A 63 0.36 -0.28 -2.39
C ILE A 63 -1.17 -0.33 -2.24
N SER A 64 -1.68 -1.10 -1.28
CA SER A 64 -3.11 -1.17 -0.95
C SER A 64 -3.75 0.19 -0.60
N LYS A 65 -2.98 1.16 -0.11
CA LYS A 65 -3.47 2.51 0.24
C LYS A 65 -4.05 3.25 -0.98
N VAL A 66 -3.43 3.07 -2.14
CA VAL A 66 -3.93 3.66 -3.40
C VAL A 66 -5.29 3.07 -3.77
N ILE A 67 -5.43 1.75 -3.61
CA ILE A 67 -6.69 1.04 -3.89
C ILE A 67 -7.78 1.47 -2.90
N SER A 68 -7.45 1.52 -1.61
CA SER A 68 -8.38 1.96 -0.57
C SER A 68 -8.84 3.40 -0.81
N LEU A 69 -7.93 4.31 -1.18
CA LEU A 69 -8.31 5.68 -1.52
C LEU A 69 -9.27 5.72 -2.70
N ALA A 70 -8.99 4.97 -3.79
CA ALA A 70 -9.87 4.93 -4.96
C ALA A 70 -11.29 4.45 -4.58
N VAL A 71 -11.39 3.42 -3.75
CA VAL A 71 -12.68 2.90 -3.27
C VAL A 71 -13.39 3.92 -2.36
N ALA A 72 -12.67 4.56 -1.44
CA ALA A 72 -13.27 5.57 -0.56
C ALA A 72 -13.81 6.77 -1.37
N LEU A 73 -13.08 7.21 -2.38
CA LEU A 73 -13.53 8.27 -3.28
C LEU A 73 -14.77 7.88 -4.09
N GLU A 74 -14.86 6.63 -4.53
CA GLU A 74 -16.05 6.12 -5.24
C GLU A 74 -17.27 6.02 -4.32
N LEU A 75 -17.08 5.60 -3.06
CA LEU A 75 -18.17 5.39 -2.10
C LEU A 75 -18.66 6.67 -1.41
N CYS A 76 -17.78 7.61 -1.14
CA CYS A 76 -18.03 8.76 -0.27
C CYS A 76 -17.88 10.12 -0.97
N GLY A 77 -17.21 10.13 -2.12
CA GLY A 77 -16.88 11.36 -2.84
C GLY A 77 -15.64 12.07 -2.29
N PHE A 78 -15.11 12.98 -3.10
CA PHE A 78 -13.88 13.71 -2.84
C PHE A 78 -13.96 14.57 -1.57
N GLU A 79 -15.02 15.37 -1.43
CA GLU A 79 -15.18 16.31 -0.32
C GLU A 79 -15.21 15.58 1.03
N THR A 80 -15.97 14.49 1.13
CA THR A 80 -16.07 13.71 2.37
C THR A 80 -14.72 13.13 2.81
N VAL A 81 -13.95 12.57 1.87
CA VAL A 81 -12.65 11.96 2.19
C VAL A 81 -11.63 13.03 2.60
N PHE A 82 -11.57 14.14 1.86
CA PHE A 82 -10.56 15.17 2.07
C PHE A 82 -10.96 16.27 3.07
N ASP A 83 -12.14 16.19 3.66
CA ASP A 83 -12.50 16.97 4.85
C ASP A 83 -11.71 16.52 6.09
N GLN A 84 -11.46 15.21 6.21
CA GLN A 84 -10.77 14.59 7.36
C GLN A 84 -9.33 14.13 7.07
N VAL A 85 -8.91 14.11 5.83
CA VAL A 85 -7.55 13.70 5.42
C VAL A 85 -7.01 14.73 4.46
N GLY A 86 -5.86 15.33 4.76
CA GLY A 86 -5.23 16.32 3.89
C GLY A 86 -4.67 15.72 2.59
N MET A 87 -4.09 16.59 1.77
CA MET A 87 -3.46 16.24 0.49
C MET A 87 -1.98 16.67 0.42
N GLU A 88 -1.43 17.09 1.56
CA GLU A 88 -0.10 17.70 1.61
C GLU A 88 0.98 16.67 1.96
N PRO A 89 2.20 16.85 1.46
CA PRO A 89 3.35 16.06 1.90
C PRO A 89 3.57 16.25 3.41
N SER A 90 3.79 15.17 4.15
CA SER A 90 3.96 15.26 5.60
C SER A 90 5.34 15.79 6.01
N GLY A 91 6.38 15.54 5.23
CA GLY A 91 7.77 15.74 5.63
C GLY A 91 8.27 14.81 6.75
N ASP A 92 7.37 14.03 7.37
CA ASP A 92 7.64 13.10 8.45
C ASP A 92 7.73 11.66 7.96
N ALA A 93 8.22 10.76 8.81
CA ALA A 93 8.15 9.33 8.52
C ALA A 93 6.68 8.89 8.35
N PHE A 94 6.42 8.00 7.38
CA PHE A 94 5.07 7.53 7.01
C PHE A 94 4.28 6.90 8.17
N ASN A 95 4.96 6.51 9.24
CA ASN A 95 4.40 5.91 10.46
C ASN A 95 4.50 6.81 11.69
N SER A 96 4.76 8.13 11.50
CA SER A 96 4.82 9.10 12.59
C SER A 96 3.47 9.28 13.25
N LEU A 97 3.46 9.43 14.59
CA LEU A 97 2.31 9.77 15.40
C LEU A 97 2.31 11.26 15.82
N VAL A 98 3.44 11.94 15.70
CA VAL A 98 3.65 13.27 16.29
C VAL A 98 2.59 14.28 15.89
N LYS A 99 2.21 14.31 14.60
CA LYS A 99 1.18 15.25 14.13
C LYS A 99 -0.22 14.91 14.63
N LEU A 100 -0.51 13.65 14.93
CA LEU A 100 -1.81 13.26 15.49
C LEU A 100 -1.95 13.62 16.98
N GLU A 101 -0.84 13.73 17.69
CA GLU A 101 -0.83 14.12 19.11
C GLU A 101 -1.03 15.64 19.29
N ILE A 102 -0.71 16.42 18.27
CA ILE A 102 -0.97 17.87 18.27
C ILE A 102 -2.46 18.08 18.01
N SER A 103 -3.15 18.79 18.90
CA SER A 103 -4.59 19.05 18.82
C SER A 103 -5.02 19.58 17.45
N ASP A 104 -6.16 19.14 16.96
CA ASP A 104 -6.85 19.53 15.73
C ASP A 104 -6.15 19.18 14.39
N SER A 105 -5.08 18.40 14.39
CA SER A 105 -4.45 18.01 13.13
C SER A 105 -5.08 16.73 12.57
N HIS A 106 -5.59 16.83 11.36
CA HIS A 106 -5.95 15.68 10.52
C HIS A 106 -4.69 15.02 9.94
N PRO A 107 -4.76 13.74 9.51
CA PRO A 107 -3.68 13.13 8.76
C PRO A 107 -3.33 13.95 7.51
N SER A 108 -2.03 14.19 7.27
CA SER A 108 -1.58 15.09 6.18
C SER A 108 -1.95 14.59 4.78
N ASN A 109 -2.04 13.28 4.58
CA ASN A 109 -2.44 12.68 3.30
C ASN A 109 -2.79 11.19 3.45
N PRO A 110 -3.48 10.58 2.46
CA PRO A 110 -3.90 9.17 2.50
C PRO A 110 -2.77 8.14 2.41
N MET A 111 -1.54 8.56 2.09
CA MET A 111 -0.42 7.63 1.85
C MET A 111 0.41 7.35 3.11
N ILE A 112 0.32 8.19 4.15
CA ILE A 112 0.85 7.88 5.48
C ILE A 112 -0.09 6.93 6.23
N ASN A 113 0.40 6.22 7.25
CA ASN A 113 -0.41 5.21 7.95
C ASN A 113 -1.67 5.80 8.60
N SER A 114 -1.57 6.96 9.23
CA SER A 114 -2.73 7.61 9.85
C SER A 114 -3.81 7.97 8.83
N GLY A 115 -3.43 8.53 7.69
CA GLY A 115 -4.38 8.83 6.63
C GLY A 115 -4.99 7.60 5.98
N ALA A 116 -4.21 6.54 5.77
CA ALA A 116 -4.74 5.29 5.24
C ALA A 116 -5.72 4.61 6.21
N ILE A 117 -5.47 4.67 7.52
CA ILE A 117 -6.40 4.16 8.55
C ILE A 117 -7.69 4.98 8.56
N ALA A 118 -7.60 6.32 8.52
CA ALA A 118 -8.77 7.18 8.41
C ALA A 118 -9.60 6.87 7.15
N VAL A 119 -8.94 6.76 5.97
CA VAL A 119 -9.59 6.35 4.71
C VAL A 119 -10.28 4.99 4.85
N SER A 120 -9.66 4.02 5.52
CA SER A 120 -10.25 2.70 5.75
C SER A 120 -11.53 2.77 6.60
N GLY A 121 -11.62 3.72 7.52
CA GLY A 121 -12.81 3.98 8.33
C GLY A 121 -14.04 4.38 7.49
N TYR A 122 -13.85 5.00 6.32
CA TYR A 122 -14.95 5.29 5.40
C TYR A 122 -15.45 4.08 4.61
N ILE A 123 -14.59 3.06 4.45
CA ILE A 123 -14.88 1.90 3.61
C ILE A 123 -15.54 0.79 4.43
N GLU A 124 -14.96 0.47 5.58
CA GLU A 124 -15.31 -0.70 6.40
C GLU A 124 -16.81 -0.80 6.75
N PRO A 125 -17.49 0.29 7.15
CA PRO A 125 -18.92 0.23 7.42
C PRO A 125 -19.80 0.09 6.18
N LYS A 126 -19.27 0.23 4.97
CA LYS A 126 -20.03 0.26 3.70
C LYS A 126 -19.90 -1.00 2.87
N ILE A 127 -18.69 -1.56 2.82
CA ILE A 127 -18.42 -2.77 2.05
C ILE A 127 -17.53 -3.76 2.82
N PRO A 128 -17.83 -5.06 2.76
CA PRO A 128 -17.00 -6.09 3.37
C PRO A 128 -15.69 -6.31 2.59
N PHE A 129 -14.71 -6.93 3.24
CA PHE A 129 -13.40 -7.22 2.66
C PHE A 129 -13.47 -7.96 1.31
N ASP A 130 -14.40 -8.89 1.14
CA ASP A 130 -14.55 -9.63 -0.12
C ASP A 130 -14.93 -8.73 -1.30
N GLN A 131 -15.64 -7.65 -1.06
CA GLN A 131 -15.95 -6.67 -2.10
C GLN A 131 -14.71 -5.83 -2.44
N MET A 132 -13.92 -5.43 -1.45
CA MET A 132 -12.60 -4.80 -1.65
C MET A 132 -11.68 -5.69 -2.49
N LEU A 133 -11.63 -6.98 -2.17
CA LEU A 133 -10.83 -7.94 -2.90
C LEU A 133 -11.33 -8.11 -4.34
N THR A 134 -12.64 -8.14 -4.53
CA THR A 134 -13.28 -8.21 -5.86
C THR A 134 -12.96 -6.95 -6.69
N PHE A 135 -13.05 -5.77 -6.10
CA PHE A 135 -12.65 -4.52 -6.74
C PHE A 135 -11.17 -4.57 -7.17
N THR A 136 -10.28 -4.99 -6.26
CA THR A 136 -8.85 -5.11 -6.54
C THR A 136 -8.55 -6.06 -7.70
N ARG A 137 -9.21 -7.23 -7.72
CA ARG A 137 -9.08 -8.21 -8.81
C ARG A 137 -9.51 -7.64 -10.17
N ARG A 138 -10.60 -6.89 -10.18
CA ARG A 138 -11.09 -6.21 -11.40
C ARG A 138 -10.14 -5.12 -11.86
N LEU A 139 -9.68 -4.28 -10.95
CA LEU A 139 -8.74 -3.18 -11.23
C LEU A 139 -7.42 -3.72 -11.82
N CYS A 140 -6.91 -4.80 -11.26
CA CYS A 140 -5.65 -5.42 -11.71
C CYS A 140 -5.84 -6.43 -12.86
N MET A 141 -7.09 -6.73 -13.26
CA MET A 141 -7.44 -7.78 -14.24
C MET A 141 -6.81 -9.14 -13.89
N ASP A 142 -6.68 -9.44 -12.59
CA ASP A 142 -6.09 -10.68 -12.08
C ASP A 142 -6.97 -11.33 -11.01
N PRO A 143 -7.72 -12.39 -11.34
CA PRO A 143 -8.54 -13.11 -10.36
C PRO A 143 -7.70 -13.88 -9.33
N GLY A 144 -6.41 -14.07 -9.57
CA GLY A 144 -5.49 -14.76 -8.66
C GLY A 144 -5.04 -13.94 -7.46
N ILE A 145 -5.38 -12.64 -7.39
CA ILE A 145 -5.10 -11.82 -6.21
C ILE A 145 -5.93 -12.32 -5.03
N GLY A 146 -5.30 -12.48 -3.88
CA GLY A 146 -5.97 -12.97 -2.68
C GLY A 146 -5.26 -12.56 -1.39
N LEU A 147 -5.89 -12.86 -0.26
CA LEU A 147 -5.27 -12.68 1.05
C LEU A 147 -4.13 -13.68 1.24
N ASP A 148 -2.94 -13.21 1.61
CA ASP A 148 -1.89 -14.07 2.17
C ASP A 148 -2.11 -14.20 3.68
N SER A 149 -2.71 -15.32 4.10
CA SER A 149 -3.07 -15.55 5.50
C SER A 149 -1.86 -15.55 6.43
N ARG A 150 -0.68 -16.00 5.96
CA ARG A 150 0.53 -16.04 6.80
C ARG A 150 1.06 -14.63 7.05
N VAL A 151 1.11 -13.79 6.01
CA VAL A 151 1.49 -12.39 6.16
C VAL A 151 0.48 -11.66 7.03
N TYR A 152 -0.82 -11.87 6.82
CA TYR A 152 -1.89 -11.27 7.62
C TYR A 152 -1.78 -11.62 9.11
N GLU A 153 -1.64 -12.90 9.46
CA GLU A 153 -1.50 -13.36 10.85
C GLU A 153 -0.23 -12.80 11.51
N SER A 154 0.86 -12.78 10.75
CA SER A 154 2.13 -12.22 11.20
C SER A 154 2.03 -10.72 11.46
N GLU A 155 1.33 -9.98 10.60
CA GLU A 155 1.08 -8.56 10.76
C GLU A 155 0.15 -8.29 11.95
N MET A 156 -0.93 -9.05 12.10
CA MET A 156 -1.88 -8.91 13.20
C MET A 156 -1.23 -9.04 14.58
N SER A 157 -0.17 -9.81 14.71
CA SER A 157 0.61 -9.92 15.96
C SER A 157 1.58 -8.74 16.21
N HIS A 158 1.76 -7.84 15.22
CA HIS A 158 2.69 -6.70 15.28
C HIS A 158 2.02 -5.33 15.02
N ILE A 159 0.69 -5.25 15.12
CA ILE A 159 -0.09 -4.08 14.68
C ILE A 159 -0.30 -3.02 15.79
N SER A 160 0.34 -3.13 16.95
CA SER A 160 0.12 -2.26 18.12
C SER A 160 0.21 -0.76 17.76
N ARG A 161 1.14 -0.37 16.90
CA ARG A 161 1.28 1.02 16.46
C ARG A 161 0.10 1.50 15.62
N ASN A 162 -0.38 0.69 14.69
CA ASN A 162 -1.54 1.02 13.87
C ASN A 162 -2.83 1.06 14.70
N ARG A 163 -2.95 0.20 15.73
CA ARG A 163 -4.05 0.28 16.70
C ARG A 163 -4.02 1.59 17.50
N ALA A 164 -2.83 2.02 17.94
CA ALA A 164 -2.69 3.29 18.62
C ALA A 164 -3.12 4.47 17.73
N ILE A 165 -2.76 4.46 16.44
CA ILE A 165 -3.22 5.44 15.46
C ILE A 165 -4.76 5.42 15.36
N ALA A 166 -5.36 4.24 15.23
CA ALA A 166 -6.80 4.11 15.11
C ALA A 166 -7.54 4.69 16.34
N TYR A 167 -7.08 4.38 17.55
CA TYR A 167 -7.64 4.96 18.79
C TYR A 167 -7.47 6.48 18.88
N LEU A 168 -6.35 7.03 18.42
CA LEU A 168 -6.14 8.48 18.38
C LEU A 168 -7.10 9.16 17.39
N LEU A 169 -7.36 8.53 16.25
CA LEU A 169 -8.32 9.02 15.25
C LEU A 169 -9.75 8.94 15.78
N GLU A 170 -10.14 7.81 16.40
CA GLU A 170 -11.47 7.62 17.02
C GLU A 170 -11.77 8.69 18.08
N ASN A 171 -10.78 9.09 18.88
CA ASN A 171 -10.92 10.13 19.89
C ASN A 171 -11.17 11.54 19.30
N LYS A 172 -10.88 11.73 18.03
CA LYS A 172 -11.05 13.03 17.35
C LYS A 172 -12.38 13.15 16.60
N GLY A 173 -13.16 12.09 16.50
CA GLY A 173 -14.43 12.01 15.76
C GLY A 173 -14.18 11.54 14.34
#